data_b0e05fd036966c40628e0cbaca433582
#
_entry.id   b0e05fd036966c40628e0cbaca433582
#
_cell.length_a   1.000
_cell.length_b   1.000
_cell.length_c   1.000
_cell.angle_alpha   90.00
_cell.angle_beta   90.00
_cell.angle_gamma   90.00
#
_symmetry.space_group_name_H-M   'P 1'
#
loop_
_entity.id
_entity.type
_entity.pdbx_description
1 polymer ?
#
loop_
_entity_poly.entity_id
_entity_poly.type
_entity_poly.pdbx_seq_one_letter_code
_entity_poly.pdbx_strand_id
1 'polypeptide(L)'
;MKSYRTVQSASLTATVLIGGALVPSTAVEAKPPRSEAQVAQEQAALMAAVAKGDALWHDAKLGSNGLACANCHPDASASNVHTWPKFQTNLGKVGTLRDMINWCIAVPMQGKVLAFDSDEMVAMEAYATYEHRGVAIAPAKDEQHGGVPVPSGPGYPSQ
;
A
#
# COMPACT_ATOMS: atom_id res chain seq x y z
N MET A 1 30.90 21.46 -79.79
CA MET A 1 29.88 22.30 -79.26
C MET A 1 28.69 21.38 -78.84
N LYS A 2 28.54 21.10 -77.56
CA LYS A 2 27.46 20.25 -77.02
C LYS A 2 26.43 21.17 -76.32
N SER A 3 25.24 21.21 -76.90
CA SER A 3 24.10 22.00 -76.38
C SER A 3 23.44 21.24 -75.23
N TYR A 4 23.36 21.83 -74.06
CA TYR A 4 22.63 21.29 -72.93
C TYR A 4 21.24 21.87 -72.87
N ARG A 5 20.20 21.02 -72.99
CA ARG A 5 18.82 21.38 -72.78
C ARG A 5 18.52 21.47 -71.31
N THR A 6 18.09 22.62 -70.83
CA THR A 6 17.61 22.85 -69.46
C THR A 6 16.22 22.26 -69.33
N VAL A 7 16.04 21.32 -68.40
CA VAL A 7 14.76 20.76 -68.01
C VAL A 7 14.21 21.60 -66.89
N GLN A 8 13.13 22.31 -67.09
CA GLN A 8 12.40 23.03 -66.03
C GLN A 8 11.54 22.03 -65.27
N SER A 9 11.84 21.80 -64.04
CA SER A 9 11.00 21.01 -63.08
C SER A 9 9.91 21.90 -62.52
N ALA A 10 8.69 21.61 -62.85
CA ALA A 10 7.51 22.24 -62.24
C ALA A 10 7.24 21.59 -60.87
N SER A 11 7.44 22.33 -59.79
CA SER A 11 7.09 21.90 -58.45
C SER A 11 5.61 22.08 -58.20
N LEU A 12 4.87 20.99 -58.09
CA LEU A 12 3.50 20.96 -57.60
C LEU A 12 3.54 20.96 -56.07
N THR A 13 3.23 22.11 -55.48
CA THR A 13 2.99 22.23 -54.03
C THR A 13 1.59 21.74 -53.71
N ALA A 14 1.47 20.53 -53.19
CA ALA A 14 0.21 20.03 -52.64
C ALA A 14 0.02 20.60 -51.21
N THR A 15 -0.93 21.54 -51.07
CA THR A 15 -1.34 22.06 -49.78
C THR A 15 -2.27 21.04 -49.11
N VAL A 16 -1.75 20.29 -48.16
CA VAL A 16 -2.56 19.40 -47.31
C VAL A 16 -3.18 20.26 -46.20
N LEU A 17 -4.49 20.52 -46.35
CA LEU A 17 -5.29 21.10 -45.27
C LEU A 17 -5.54 20.01 -44.22
N ILE A 18 -4.73 19.97 -43.16
CA ILE A 18 -4.97 19.17 -41.97
C ILE A 18 -6.06 19.90 -41.16
N GLY A 19 -7.30 19.48 -41.34
CA GLY A 19 -8.42 19.89 -40.51
C GLY A 19 -8.21 19.31 -39.10
N GLY A 20 -7.50 20.03 -38.24
CA GLY A 20 -7.41 19.72 -36.86
C GLY A 20 -8.73 19.88 -36.13
N ALA A 21 -9.43 18.80 -35.86
CA ALA A 21 -10.54 18.83 -34.93
C ALA A 21 -9.99 19.26 -33.57
N LEU A 22 -10.31 20.45 -33.10
CA LEU A 22 -10.08 20.92 -31.75
C LEU A 22 -10.90 20.05 -30.81
N VAL A 23 -10.29 19.00 -30.24
CA VAL A 23 -10.89 18.24 -29.15
C VAL A 23 -10.89 19.19 -27.95
N PRO A 24 -12.05 19.55 -27.38
CA PRO A 24 -12.05 20.38 -26.17
C PRO A 24 -11.29 19.63 -25.07
N SER A 25 -10.16 20.18 -24.67
CA SER A 25 -9.42 19.70 -23.51
C SER A 25 -10.28 20.00 -22.30
N THR A 26 -10.99 18.99 -21.77
CA THR A 26 -11.66 19.12 -20.48
C THR A 26 -10.56 19.26 -19.44
N ALA A 27 -10.34 20.50 -19.02
CA ALA A 27 -9.46 20.77 -17.89
C ALA A 27 -10.00 19.97 -16.69
N VAL A 28 -9.21 19.03 -16.18
CA VAL A 28 -9.51 18.38 -14.91
C VAL A 28 -9.41 19.47 -13.87
N GLU A 29 -10.56 19.87 -13.32
CA GLU A 29 -10.62 20.88 -12.28
C GLU A 29 -9.89 20.35 -11.06
N ALA A 30 -8.79 20.99 -10.69
CA ALA A 30 -8.02 20.62 -9.52
C ALA A 30 -8.89 20.80 -8.27
N LYS A 31 -8.98 19.76 -7.45
CA LYS A 31 -9.71 19.81 -6.17
C LYS A 31 -9.19 21.01 -5.36
N PRO A 32 -10.05 21.87 -4.82
CA PRO A 32 -9.63 23.01 -4.02
C PRO A 32 -8.80 22.56 -2.82
N PRO A 33 -7.81 23.36 -2.38
CA PRO A 33 -7.02 23.03 -1.20
C PRO A 33 -7.91 22.93 0.04
N ARG A 34 -7.59 21.98 0.91
CA ARG A 34 -8.33 21.79 2.17
C ARG A 34 -8.07 22.96 3.10
N SER A 35 -9.08 23.41 3.82
CA SER A 35 -8.93 24.42 4.87
C SER A 35 -8.19 23.84 6.08
N GLU A 36 -7.58 24.70 6.90
CA GLU A 36 -6.92 24.28 8.15
C GLU A 36 -7.90 23.51 9.08
N ALA A 37 -9.14 23.96 9.16
CA ALA A 37 -10.17 23.29 9.96
C ALA A 37 -10.47 21.87 9.44
N GLN A 38 -10.53 21.68 8.12
CA GLN A 38 -10.71 20.36 7.53
C GLN A 38 -9.52 19.45 7.80
N VAL A 39 -8.29 19.96 7.67
CA VAL A 39 -7.07 19.20 7.98
C VAL A 39 -7.05 18.78 9.45
N ALA A 40 -7.39 19.70 10.37
CA ALA A 40 -7.45 19.39 11.81
C ALA A 40 -8.50 18.31 12.13
N GLN A 41 -9.68 18.38 11.50
CA GLN A 41 -10.72 17.36 11.66
C GLN A 41 -10.29 16.00 11.13
N GLU A 42 -9.69 15.94 9.94
CA GLU A 42 -9.19 14.70 9.34
C GLU A 42 -8.08 14.09 10.20
N GLN A 43 -7.19 14.91 10.75
CA GLN A 43 -6.14 14.45 11.64
C GLN A 43 -6.70 13.92 12.97
N ALA A 44 -7.70 14.58 13.55
CA ALA A 44 -8.37 14.10 14.75
C ALA A 44 -9.05 12.74 14.51
N ALA A 45 -9.71 12.56 13.38
CA ALA A 45 -10.32 11.29 13.00
C ALA A 45 -9.27 10.17 12.84
N LEU A 46 -8.14 10.46 12.21
CA LEU A 46 -7.03 9.51 12.11
C LEU A 46 -6.51 9.11 13.49
N MET A 47 -6.27 10.08 14.37
CA MET A 47 -5.76 9.79 15.72
C MET A 47 -6.76 9.03 16.58
N ALA A 48 -8.06 9.23 16.38
CA ALA A 48 -9.10 8.43 17.02
C ALA A 48 -9.05 6.95 16.55
N ALA A 49 -8.84 6.72 15.25
CA ALA A 49 -8.66 5.37 14.72
C ALA A 49 -7.37 4.71 15.26
N VAL A 50 -6.27 5.46 15.35
CA VAL A 50 -5.01 4.98 15.95
C VAL A 50 -5.21 4.56 17.40
N ALA A 51 -5.87 5.38 18.21
CA ALA A 51 -6.15 5.07 19.62
C ALA A 51 -7.06 3.83 19.79
N LYS A 52 -8.07 3.68 18.90
CA LYS A 52 -8.91 2.46 18.88
C LYS A 52 -8.05 1.24 18.51
N GLY A 53 -7.15 1.37 17.54
CA GLY A 53 -6.26 0.30 17.10
C GLY A 53 -5.27 -0.11 18.18
N ASP A 54 -4.70 0.82 18.92
CA ASP A 54 -3.85 0.57 20.08
C ASP A 54 -4.60 -0.26 21.13
N ALA A 55 -5.81 0.16 21.52
CA ALA A 55 -6.62 -0.59 22.45
C ALA A 55 -6.91 -2.03 21.98
N LEU A 56 -7.23 -2.22 20.69
CA LEU A 56 -7.45 -3.54 20.11
C LEU A 56 -6.19 -4.38 20.05
N TRP A 57 -5.03 -3.75 19.79
CA TRP A 57 -3.73 -4.43 19.71
C TRP A 57 -3.36 -5.09 21.04
N HIS A 58 -3.78 -4.48 22.14
CA HIS A 58 -3.54 -4.95 23.50
C HIS A 58 -4.69 -5.77 24.08
N ASP A 59 -5.80 -5.93 23.34
CA ASP A 59 -6.98 -6.66 23.83
C ASP A 59 -6.87 -8.18 23.62
N ALA A 60 -6.65 -8.91 24.69
CA ALA A 60 -6.62 -10.37 24.67
C ALA A 60 -7.98 -11.02 24.30
N LYS A 61 -9.09 -10.23 24.28
CA LYS A 61 -10.42 -10.74 23.90
C LYS A 61 -10.60 -10.87 22.38
N LEU A 62 -9.69 -10.32 21.57
CA LEU A 62 -9.65 -10.61 20.13
C LEU A 62 -9.38 -12.09 19.86
N GLY A 63 -8.60 -12.74 20.72
CA GLY A 63 -8.40 -14.18 20.72
C GLY A 63 -9.34 -14.90 21.67
N SER A 64 -9.20 -16.22 21.76
CA SER A 64 -9.91 -17.07 22.74
C SER A 64 -8.97 -17.72 23.74
N ASN A 65 -7.64 -17.55 23.57
CA ASN A 65 -6.61 -18.20 24.40
C ASN A 65 -5.84 -17.24 25.31
N GLY A 66 -6.34 -16.00 25.46
CA GLY A 66 -5.73 -14.99 26.31
C GLY A 66 -4.54 -14.24 25.73
N LEU A 67 -4.18 -14.50 24.47
CA LEU A 67 -3.13 -13.76 23.75
C LEU A 67 -3.67 -12.51 23.10
N ALA A 68 -2.88 -11.44 23.10
CA ALA A 68 -3.08 -10.22 22.33
C ALA A 68 -1.95 -10.08 21.29
N CYS A 69 -2.13 -9.23 20.30
CA CYS A 69 -1.08 -8.93 19.32
C CYS A 69 0.19 -8.42 19.98
N ALA A 70 0.05 -7.61 21.03
CA ALA A 70 1.14 -7.04 21.82
C ALA A 70 2.02 -8.07 22.52
N ASN A 71 1.54 -9.28 22.76
CA ASN A 71 2.36 -10.32 23.38
C ASN A 71 3.53 -10.76 22.50
N CYS A 72 3.36 -10.70 21.17
CA CYS A 72 4.41 -11.02 20.22
C CYS A 72 5.02 -9.78 19.57
N HIS A 73 4.24 -8.72 19.42
CA HIS A 73 4.59 -7.48 18.74
C HIS A 73 4.26 -6.26 19.61
N PRO A 74 5.01 -6.01 20.71
CA PRO A 74 4.80 -4.83 21.54
C PRO A 74 4.84 -3.57 20.69
N ASP A 75 3.84 -2.69 20.84
CA ASP A 75 3.70 -1.43 20.09
C ASP A 75 3.87 -1.63 18.58
N ALA A 76 3.26 -2.69 18.04
CA ALA A 76 3.38 -3.14 16.65
C ALA A 76 4.82 -3.36 16.14
N SER A 77 5.81 -3.40 17.05
CA SER A 77 7.22 -3.60 16.70
C SER A 77 7.49 -4.98 16.10
N ALA A 78 8.59 -5.10 15.35
CA ALA A 78 9.01 -6.33 14.66
C ALA A 78 7.95 -6.92 13.70
N SER A 79 6.98 -6.12 13.28
CA SER A 79 5.91 -6.54 12.35
C SER A 79 6.15 -6.10 10.90
N ASN A 80 7.17 -5.26 10.66
CA ASN A 80 7.58 -4.77 9.34
C ASN A 80 6.40 -4.26 8.50
N VAL A 81 5.51 -3.48 9.13
CA VAL A 81 4.26 -3.00 8.53
C VAL A 81 4.49 -2.19 7.25
N HIS A 82 5.56 -1.42 7.20
CA HIS A 82 5.93 -0.58 6.06
C HIS A 82 6.30 -1.35 4.80
N THR A 83 6.44 -2.69 4.87
CA THR A 83 6.81 -3.54 3.73
C THR A 83 5.61 -4.16 3.01
N TRP A 84 4.40 -4.00 3.51
CA TRP A 84 3.20 -4.54 2.87
C TRP A 84 2.74 -3.72 1.65
N PRO A 85 2.16 -4.36 0.59
CA PRO A 85 1.91 -5.79 0.44
C PRO A 85 3.18 -6.57 0.09
N LYS A 86 3.26 -7.84 0.56
CA LYS A 86 4.42 -8.71 0.29
C LYS A 86 4.02 -10.19 0.27
N PHE A 87 4.89 -11.03 -0.28
CA PHE A 87 4.72 -12.47 -0.11
C PHE A 87 4.96 -12.83 1.36
N GLN A 88 4.03 -13.56 1.95
CA GLN A 88 4.14 -14.00 3.34
C GLN A 88 3.96 -15.52 3.41
N THR A 89 4.96 -16.20 3.97
CA THR A 89 5.01 -17.66 4.04
C THR A 89 3.80 -18.24 4.76
N ASN A 90 3.42 -17.64 5.89
CA ASN A 90 2.27 -18.09 6.67
C ASN A 90 0.94 -17.98 5.92
N LEU A 91 0.86 -17.04 4.95
CA LEU A 91 -0.31 -16.87 4.10
C LEU A 91 -0.22 -17.71 2.82
N GLY A 92 0.99 -18.14 2.42
CA GLY A 92 1.25 -18.84 1.17
C GLY A 92 0.98 -18.02 -0.10
N LYS A 93 0.88 -16.68 0.03
CA LYS A 93 0.53 -15.76 -1.07
C LYS A 93 1.10 -14.37 -0.84
N VAL A 94 1.07 -13.53 -1.89
CA VAL A 94 1.18 -12.08 -1.70
C VAL A 94 -0.08 -11.62 -0.99
N GLY A 95 0.07 -11.09 0.20
CA GLY A 95 -1.02 -10.62 1.05
C GLY A 95 -0.89 -9.14 1.40
N THR A 96 -1.90 -8.64 2.09
CA THR A 96 -1.94 -7.30 2.69
C THR A 96 -1.65 -7.39 4.19
N LEU A 97 -1.44 -6.23 4.83
CA LEU A 97 -1.36 -6.17 6.29
C LEU A 97 -2.63 -6.73 6.96
N ARG A 98 -3.81 -6.49 6.39
CA ARG A 98 -5.10 -7.01 6.89
C ARG A 98 -5.19 -8.53 6.83
N ASP A 99 -4.66 -9.14 5.76
CA ASP A 99 -4.56 -10.62 5.69
C ASP A 99 -3.73 -11.15 6.86
N MET A 100 -2.60 -10.49 7.16
CA MET A 100 -1.70 -10.94 8.23
C MET A 100 -2.30 -10.71 9.62
N ILE A 101 -2.96 -9.57 9.86
CA ILE A 101 -3.69 -9.31 11.09
C ILE A 101 -4.71 -10.43 11.33
N ASN A 102 -5.53 -10.76 10.34
CA ASN A 102 -6.53 -11.82 10.43
C ASN A 102 -5.92 -13.21 10.62
N TRP A 103 -4.78 -13.48 9.98
CA TRP A 103 -4.05 -14.73 10.22
C TRP A 103 -3.59 -14.83 11.68
N CYS A 104 -3.06 -13.74 12.25
CA CYS A 104 -2.63 -13.70 13.65
C CYS A 104 -3.81 -13.88 14.61
N ILE A 105 -4.97 -13.28 14.33
CA ILE A 105 -6.17 -13.47 15.14
C ILE A 105 -6.64 -14.92 15.06
N ALA A 106 -6.70 -15.51 13.87
CA ALA A 106 -7.24 -16.87 13.69
C ALA A 106 -6.32 -17.97 14.20
N VAL A 107 -4.99 -17.85 13.93
CA VAL A 107 -4.06 -18.95 14.17
C VAL A 107 -3.41 -18.88 15.55
N PRO A 108 -2.51 -17.93 15.87
CA PRO A 108 -1.91 -17.92 17.21
C PRO A 108 -2.89 -17.52 18.31
N MET A 109 -3.86 -16.65 18.04
CA MET A 109 -4.80 -16.17 19.08
C MET A 109 -6.10 -16.98 19.13
N GLN A 110 -6.37 -17.86 18.16
CA GLN A 110 -7.57 -18.71 18.06
C GLN A 110 -8.86 -17.91 18.13
N GLY A 111 -8.86 -16.71 17.58
CA GLY A 111 -9.98 -15.79 17.57
C GLY A 111 -10.77 -15.80 16.27
N LYS A 112 -11.82 -14.99 16.24
CA LYS A 112 -12.63 -14.77 15.05
C LYS A 112 -12.05 -13.61 14.23
N VAL A 113 -11.79 -13.85 12.94
CA VAL A 113 -11.29 -12.83 12.01
C VAL A 113 -12.22 -11.62 11.93
N LEU A 114 -11.63 -10.45 11.73
CA LEU A 114 -12.33 -9.20 11.49
C LEU A 114 -12.74 -9.09 10.02
N ALA A 115 -13.87 -8.46 9.74
CA ALA A 115 -14.21 -8.09 8.37
C ALA A 115 -13.19 -7.08 7.82
N PHE A 116 -12.82 -7.22 6.55
CA PHE A 116 -11.73 -6.42 5.94
C PHE A 116 -12.02 -4.91 5.95
N ASP A 117 -13.28 -4.52 5.89
CA ASP A 117 -13.77 -3.15 5.86
C ASP A 117 -14.36 -2.68 7.21
N SER A 118 -14.22 -3.49 8.26
CA SER A 118 -14.70 -3.10 9.58
C SER A 118 -13.87 -1.97 10.19
N ASP A 119 -14.50 -1.17 11.03
CA ASP A 119 -13.82 -0.10 11.78
C ASP A 119 -12.69 -0.64 12.67
N GLU A 120 -12.84 -1.88 13.17
CA GLU A 120 -11.82 -2.56 13.96
C GLU A 120 -10.58 -2.87 13.11
N MET A 121 -10.78 -3.42 11.90
CA MET A 121 -9.66 -3.71 10.98
C MET A 121 -8.97 -2.43 10.54
N VAL A 122 -9.73 -1.38 10.20
CA VAL A 122 -9.17 -0.07 9.84
C VAL A 122 -8.38 0.52 11.00
N ALA A 123 -8.88 0.40 12.23
CA ALA A 123 -8.20 0.89 13.42
C ALA A 123 -6.88 0.14 13.68
N MET A 124 -6.88 -1.19 13.58
CA MET A 124 -5.68 -2.03 13.73
C MET A 124 -4.60 -1.66 12.71
N GLU A 125 -5.01 -1.49 11.44
CA GLU A 125 -4.09 -1.07 10.37
C GLU A 125 -3.58 0.37 10.60
N ALA A 126 -4.45 1.29 11.04
CA ALA A 126 -4.06 2.67 11.34
C ALA A 126 -3.02 2.72 12.46
N TYR A 127 -3.23 1.99 13.55
CA TYR A 127 -2.28 1.91 14.66
C TYR A 127 -0.93 1.35 14.21
N ALA A 128 -0.92 0.17 13.61
CA ALA A 128 0.31 -0.47 13.17
C ALA A 128 1.08 0.40 12.18
N THR A 129 0.39 1.04 11.23
CA THR A 129 1.01 1.96 10.26
C THR A 129 1.53 3.23 10.94
N TYR A 130 0.81 3.76 11.91
CA TYR A 130 1.22 4.95 12.66
C TYR A 130 2.51 4.71 13.45
N GLU A 131 2.64 3.55 14.12
CA GLU A 131 3.85 3.19 14.86
C GLU A 131 5.07 2.99 13.93
N HIS A 132 4.85 2.66 12.65
CA HIS A 132 5.90 2.52 11.66
C HIS A 132 6.13 3.77 10.78
N ARG A 133 5.50 4.90 11.10
CA ARG A 133 5.72 6.14 10.34
C ARG A 133 7.17 6.59 10.42
N GLY A 134 7.71 7.02 9.26
CA GLY A 134 9.09 7.47 9.18
C GLY A 134 10.14 6.36 9.12
N VAL A 135 9.75 5.09 9.20
CA VAL A 135 10.65 3.96 8.97
C VAL A 135 11.01 3.89 7.48
N ALA A 136 12.31 3.88 7.18
CA ALA A 136 12.76 3.72 5.81
C ALA A 136 12.47 2.32 5.28
N ILE A 137 11.94 2.22 4.06
CA ILE A 137 11.77 0.93 3.39
C ILE A 137 13.17 0.42 3.02
N ALA A 138 13.56 -0.71 3.61
CA ALA A 138 14.80 -1.39 3.31
C ALA A 138 14.48 -2.80 2.79
N PRO A 139 14.30 -2.98 1.48
CA PRO A 139 13.99 -4.29 0.91
C PRO A 139 15.03 -5.34 1.35
N ALA A 140 14.58 -6.54 1.68
CA ALA A 140 15.36 -7.68 2.13
C ALA A 140 15.99 -7.60 3.54
N LYS A 141 16.00 -6.44 4.20
CA LYS A 141 16.44 -6.36 5.60
C LYS A 141 15.31 -6.58 6.61
N ASP A 142 14.08 -6.39 6.16
CA ASP A 142 12.91 -6.37 7.03
C ASP A 142 12.20 -7.72 7.18
N GLU A 143 12.72 -8.76 6.52
CA GLU A 143 12.14 -10.10 6.59
C GLU A 143 12.66 -10.94 7.76
N GLN A 144 13.57 -10.40 8.56
CA GLN A 144 14.04 -11.09 9.76
C GLN A 144 12.98 -10.98 10.87
N HIS A 145 12.06 -11.91 10.87
CA HIS A 145 11.22 -12.19 12.02
C HIS A 145 12.14 -12.65 13.17
N GLY A 146 12.45 -11.75 14.08
CA GLY A 146 13.27 -11.92 15.26
C GLY A 146 13.58 -13.36 15.72
N GLY A 147 14.48 -14.04 15.01
CA GLY A 147 15.00 -15.33 15.42
C GLY A 147 14.05 -16.54 15.31
N VAL A 148 12.83 -16.40 14.82
CA VAL A 148 11.98 -17.54 14.51
C VAL A 148 12.42 -18.10 13.14
N PRO A 149 12.97 -19.34 13.07
CA PRO A 149 13.34 -19.93 11.80
C PRO A 149 12.11 -19.99 10.90
N VAL A 150 12.18 -19.36 9.73
CA VAL A 150 11.16 -19.54 8.68
C VAL A 150 11.30 -20.97 8.19
N PRO A 151 10.26 -21.83 8.29
CA PRO A 151 10.33 -23.15 7.73
C PRO A 151 10.59 -23.04 6.23
N SER A 152 11.69 -23.62 5.75
CA SER A 152 11.98 -23.77 4.34
C SER A 152 10.97 -24.71 3.74
N GLY A 153 9.94 -24.15 3.09
CA GLY A 153 8.95 -24.92 2.33
C GLY A 153 9.31 -24.98 0.84
N PRO A 154 8.76 -25.94 0.08
CA PRO A 154 8.97 -26.02 -1.35
C PRO A 154 8.43 -24.75 -2.03
N GLY A 155 9.32 -23.99 -2.66
CA GLY A 155 9.02 -22.74 -3.37
C GLY A 155 9.84 -21.52 -2.96
N TYR A 156 10.66 -21.63 -1.89
CA TYR A 156 11.61 -20.59 -1.53
C TYR A 156 13.00 -20.91 -2.07
N PRO A 157 13.64 -20.01 -2.84
CA PRO A 157 15.06 -20.13 -3.09
C PRO A 157 15.79 -19.96 -1.74
N SER A 158 16.62 -20.93 -1.39
CA SER A 158 17.62 -20.80 -0.33
C SER A 158 18.49 -19.57 -0.62
N GLN A 159 18.51 -18.58 0.29
CA GLN A 159 19.49 -17.51 0.25
C GLN A 159 20.87 -18.04 0.62
#